data_0cf845c9b2a4f9dbba2aae8e7350410a
#
_entry.id   0cf845c9b2a4f9dbba2aae8e7350410a
#
_cell.length_a   1.000
_cell.length_b   1.000
_cell.length_c   1.000
_cell.angle_alpha   90.00
_cell.angle_beta   90.00
_cell.angle_gamma   90.00
#
_symmetry.space_group_name_H-M   'P 1'
#
loop_
_entity.id
_entity.type
_entity.pdbx_description
1 polymer ?
#
loop_
_entity_poly.entity_id
_entity_poly.type
_entity_poly.pdbx_seq_one_letter_code
_entity_poly.pdbx_strand_id
1 'polypeptide(L)'
;MTLEEKLRKSNPWAGERCGRDNCFPCKTDEGGDCWREGVTYSLVCEECGAEYFGESGRNGFTRGAEHLLNKEAQDENKSVLKLHANHHHGGADVRFNMKVTGLHNDSLDRQVTEGVNIANFGGEVLMNRRGELGGVRIERQQYRRWGAN
;
A
#
# COMPACT_ATOMS: atom_id res chain seq x y z
N MET A 1 -16.32 23.76 11.55
CA MET A 1 -15.77 23.04 10.38
C MET A 1 -14.41 23.58 10.02
N THR A 2 -13.42 22.72 9.99
CA THR A 2 -12.05 23.11 9.65
C THR A 2 -11.92 23.37 8.16
N LEU A 3 -10.82 24.00 7.75
CA LEU A 3 -10.51 24.20 6.32
C LEU A 3 -10.39 22.87 5.62
N GLU A 4 -9.75 21.91 6.27
CA GLU A 4 -9.58 20.57 5.73
C GLU A 4 -10.92 19.91 5.43
N GLU A 5 -11.85 19.98 6.35
CA GLU A 5 -13.18 19.43 6.17
C GLU A 5 -13.93 20.11 5.03
N LYS A 6 -13.77 21.43 4.90
CA LYS A 6 -14.38 22.17 3.81
C LYS A 6 -13.82 21.74 2.46
N LEU A 7 -12.50 21.59 2.39
CA LEU A 7 -11.85 21.15 1.15
C LEU A 7 -12.26 19.71 0.79
N ARG A 8 -12.34 18.87 1.78
CA ARG A 8 -12.78 17.48 1.59
C ARG A 8 -14.21 17.44 1.04
N LYS A 9 -15.09 18.25 1.59
CA LYS A 9 -16.49 18.30 1.13
C LYS A 9 -16.64 18.88 -0.26
N SER A 10 -15.73 19.75 -0.66
CA SER A 10 -15.78 20.34 -2.00
C SER A 10 -15.28 19.40 -3.10
N ASN A 11 -14.62 18.30 -2.71
CA ASN A 11 -14.16 17.29 -3.64
C ASN A 11 -15.13 16.10 -3.56
N PRO A 12 -15.90 15.85 -4.65
CA PRO A 12 -16.94 14.79 -4.62
C PRO A 12 -16.40 13.40 -4.38
N TRP A 13 -15.09 13.21 -4.52
CA TRP A 13 -14.48 11.89 -4.33
C TRP A 13 -13.86 11.71 -2.96
N ALA A 14 -13.62 12.79 -2.24
CA ALA A 14 -12.90 12.73 -0.96
C ALA A 14 -13.79 12.17 0.14
N GLY A 15 -13.29 11.17 0.85
CA GLY A 15 -13.96 10.59 1.99
C GLY A 15 -15.14 9.70 1.68
N GLU A 16 -15.42 9.45 0.41
CA GLU A 16 -16.55 8.63 0.00
C GLU A 16 -16.09 7.43 -0.81
N ARG A 17 -16.83 6.33 -0.67
CA ARG A 17 -16.58 5.14 -1.46
C ARG A 17 -16.98 5.39 -2.90
N CYS A 18 -16.21 4.83 -3.84
CA CYS A 18 -16.45 5.05 -5.26
C CYS A 18 -17.64 4.26 -5.83
N GLY A 19 -18.20 3.33 -5.05
CA GLY A 19 -19.33 2.53 -5.47
C GLY A 19 -18.99 1.32 -6.33
N ARG A 20 -17.72 1.15 -6.70
CA ARG A 20 -17.33 -0.04 -7.46
C ARG A 20 -17.20 -1.24 -6.53
N ASP A 21 -17.75 -2.37 -6.94
CA ASP A 21 -17.77 -3.57 -6.11
C ASP A 21 -16.39 -4.17 -5.87
N ASN A 22 -15.49 -3.97 -6.80
CA ASN A 22 -14.16 -4.56 -6.75
C ASN A 22 -13.07 -3.56 -6.38
N CYS A 23 -13.42 -2.45 -5.76
CA CYS A 23 -12.44 -1.45 -5.34
C CYS A 23 -11.86 -1.84 -3.98
N PHE A 24 -10.61 -2.30 -3.98
CA PHE A 24 -9.95 -2.75 -2.76
C PHE A 24 -9.85 -1.64 -1.70
N PRO A 25 -9.34 -0.44 -2.03
CA PRO A 25 -9.27 0.63 -1.03
C PRO A 25 -10.65 0.97 -0.43
N CYS A 26 -11.68 1.07 -1.27
CA CYS A 26 -13.01 1.46 -0.79
C CYS A 26 -13.68 0.39 0.06
N LYS A 27 -13.37 -0.88 -0.17
CA LYS A 27 -13.97 -1.97 0.61
C LYS A 27 -13.45 -2.02 2.04
N THR A 28 -12.22 -1.63 2.23
CA THR A 28 -11.50 -1.92 3.45
C THR A 28 -11.14 -0.67 4.24
N ASP A 29 -11.40 0.50 3.70
CA ASP A 29 -11.09 1.77 4.34
C ASP A 29 -12.25 2.74 4.12
N GLU A 30 -12.06 3.96 4.58
CA GLU A 30 -13.04 5.03 4.39
C GLU A 30 -13.23 5.39 2.93
N GLY A 31 -12.22 5.09 2.11
CA GLY A 31 -12.30 5.31 0.68
C GLY A 31 -12.04 6.75 0.27
N GLY A 32 -12.35 7.04 -0.98
CA GLY A 32 -12.29 8.40 -1.51
C GLY A 32 -11.03 8.75 -2.28
N ASP A 33 -9.96 8.01 -2.10
CA ASP A 33 -8.69 8.31 -2.78
C ASP A 33 -8.29 7.25 -3.81
N CYS A 34 -9.16 6.31 -4.06
CA CYS A 34 -8.87 5.20 -4.96
C CYS A 34 -8.66 5.62 -6.41
N TRP A 35 -9.14 6.79 -6.80
CA TRP A 35 -9.05 7.31 -8.17
C TRP A 35 -7.83 8.18 -8.41
N ARG A 36 -7.13 8.58 -7.37
CA ARG A 36 -5.97 9.47 -7.49
C ARG A 36 -4.72 8.70 -7.86
N GLU A 37 -3.94 9.30 -8.75
CA GLU A 37 -2.65 8.77 -9.17
C GLU A 37 -1.54 9.26 -8.26
N GLY A 38 -0.45 8.50 -8.19
CA GLY A 38 0.70 8.88 -7.38
C GLY A 38 0.44 8.65 -5.90
N VAL A 39 0.26 7.40 -5.51
CA VAL A 39 -0.15 7.06 -4.13
C VAL A 39 0.92 6.31 -3.37
N THR A 40 0.97 6.53 -2.07
CA THR A 40 1.55 5.60 -1.11
C THR A 40 0.39 4.94 -0.38
N TYR A 41 0.57 3.68 0.01
CA TYR A 41 -0.51 2.93 0.63
C TYR A 41 0.05 1.88 1.58
N SER A 42 -0.82 1.34 2.42
CA SER A 42 -0.49 0.19 3.24
C SER A 42 -1.48 -0.93 3.01
N LEU A 43 -1.00 -2.15 3.12
CA LEU A 43 -1.82 -3.36 3.14
C LEU A 43 -1.65 -3.98 4.51
N VAL A 44 -2.75 -4.36 5.14
CA VAL A 44 -2.73 -4.93 6.48
C VAL A 44 -3.45 -6.26 6.47
N CYS A 45 -2.81 -7.29 7.01
CA CYS A 45 -3.44 -8.60 7.17
C CYS A 45 -4.47 -8.53 8.29
N GLU A 46 -5.71 -8.89 7.99
CA GLU A 46 -6.77 -8.86 9.01
C GLU A 46 -6.57 -9.90 10.11
N GLU A 47 -5.84 -10.95 9.82
CA GLU A 47 -5.64 -12.05 10.78
C GLU A 47 -4.55 -11.75 11.81
N CYS A 48 -3.43 -11.19 11.37
CA CYS A 48 -2.27 -11.02 12.26
C CYS A 48 -1.76 -9.59 12.36
N GLY A 49 -2.30 -8.65 11.58
CA GLY A 49 -1.87 -7.26 11.63
C GLY A 49 -0.56 -6.96 10.92
N ALA A 50 0.00 -7.92 10.20
CA ALA A 50 1.20 -7.67 9.41
C ALA A 50 0.94 -6.58 8.37
N GLU A 51 1.92 -5.71 8.14
CA GLU A 51 1.77 -4.59 7.22
C GLU A 51 2.76 -4.63 6.06
N TYR A 52 2.30 -4.12 4.93
CA TYR A 52 3.12 -3.88 3.75
C TYR A 52 2.92 -2.43 3.32
N PHE A 53 4.01 -1.73 3.07
CA PHE A 53 3.97 -0.37 2.55
C PHE A 53 4.37 -0.38 1.08
N GLY A 54 3.56 0.28 0.26
CA GLY A 54 3.82 0.34 -1.17
C GLY A 54 3.64 1.73 -1.74
N GLU A 55 4.05 1.89 -2.98
CA GLU A 55 3.81 3.10 -3.73
C GLU A 55 3.48 2.76 -5.17
N SER A 56 2.79 3.64 -5.85
CA SER A 56 2.43 3.45 -7.25
C SER A 56 2.21 4.79 -7.94
N GLY A 57 2.66 4.88 -9.18
CA GLY A 57 2.31 6.01 -10.03
C GLY A 57 0.87 5.95 -10.52
N ARG A 58 0.25 4.78 -10.44
CA ARG A 58 -1.14 4.60 -10.85
C ARG A 58 -2.07 4.88 -9.67
N ASN A 59 -3.38 4.85 -9.94
CA ASN A 59 -4.35 5.11 -8.88
C ASN A 59 -4.53 3.90 -7.95
N GLY A 60 -5.11 4.16 -6.79
CA GLY A 60 -5.28 3.13 -5.77
C GLY A 60 -6.19 1.99 -6.21
N PHE A 61 -7.20 2.28 -7.01
CA PHE A 61 -8.08 1.25 -7.55
C PHE A 61 -7.31 0.25 -8.41
N THR A 62 -6.54 0.77 -9.37
CA THR A 62 -5.74 -0.07 -10.28
C THR A 62 -4.70 -0.89 -9.52
N ARG A 63 -3.97 -0.24 -8.63
CA ARG A 63 -2.94 -0.93 -7.87
C ARG A 63 -3.55 -1.98 -6.93
N GLY A 64 -4.67 -1.66 -6.31
CA GLY A 64 -5.39 -2.59 -5.46
C GLY A 64 -5.89 -3.80 -6.23
N ALA A 65 -6.42 -3.58 -7.42
CA ALA A 65 -6.87 -4.66 -8.28
C ALA A 65 -5.72 -5.59 -8.67
N GLU A 66 -4.54 -5.03 -8.91
CA GLU A 66 -3.35 -5.83 -9.21
C GLU A 66 -2.95 -6.70 -8.02
N HIS A 67 -2.99 -6.14 -6.82
CA HIS A 67 -2.68 -6.92 -5.62
C HIS A 67 -3.64 -8.09 -5.45
N LEU A 68 -4.93 -7.86 -5.65
CA LEU A 68 -5.93 -8.92 -5.54
C LEU A 68 -5.75 -9.98 -6.61
N LEU A 69 -5.46 -9.56 -7.84
CA LEU A 69 -5.21 -10.49 -8.93
C LEU A 69 -3.97 -11.33 -8.68
N ASN A 70 -2.89 -10.70 -8.24
CA ASN A 70 -1.64 -11.40 -7.96
C ASN A 70 -1.76 -12.35 -6.77
N LYS A 71 -2.63 -12.03 -5.82
CA LYS A 71 -2.91 -12.90 -4.69
C LYS A 71 -3.45 -14.25 -5.14
N GLU A 72 -4.18 -14.27 -6.26
CA GLU A 72 -4.72 -15.50 -6.83
C GLU A 72 -3.71 -16.23 -7.71
N ALA A 73 -2.56 -15.63 -7.98
CA ALA A 73 -1.54 -16.25 -8.83
C ALA A 73 -0.94 -17.47 -8.14
N GLN A 74 -0.47 -18.42 -8.94
CA GLN A 74 0.14 -19.64 -8.42
C GLN A 74 1.56 -19.40 -7.90
N ASP A 75 2.24 -18.43 -8.46
CA ASP A 75 3.62 -18.12 -8.07
C ASP A 75 3.61 -17.11 -6.93
N GLU A 76 3.94 -17.56 -5.72
CA GLU A 76 3.96 -16.71 -4.53
C GLU A 76 4.99 -15.59 -4.62
N ASN A 77 5.98 -15.73 -5.50
CA ASN A 77 6.99 -14.67 -5.66
C ASN A 77 6.44 -13.44 -6.36
N LYS A 78 5.28 -13.53 -6.98
CA LYS A 78 4.64 -12.40 -7.64
C LYS A 78 3.70 -11.62 -6.75
N SER A 79 3.45 -12.10 -5.55
CA SER A 79 2.50 -11.46 -4.65
C SER A 79 2.98 -11.54 -3.22
N VAL A 80 3.19 -10.37 -2.62
CA VAL A 80 3.53 -10.29 -1.21
C VAL A 80 2.40 -10.83 -0.34
N LEU A 81 1.15 -10.65 -0.77
CA LEU A 81 -0.01 -11.13 -0.02
C LEU A 81 -0.06 -12.66 0.00
N LYS A 82 0.19 -13.27 -1.14
CA LYS A 82 0.19 -14.72 -1.23
C LYS A 82 1.36 -15.32 -0.46
N LEU A 83 2.52 -14.70 -0.58
CA LEU A 83 3.70 -15.12 0.17
C LEU A 83 3.42 -15.11 1.67
N HIS A 84 2.81 -14.03 2.16
CA HIS A 84 2.45 -13.91 3.57
C HIS A 84 1.45 -14.99 3.98
N ALA A 85 0.40 -15.19 3.19
CA ALA A 85 -0.61 -16.21 3.49
C ALA A 85 0.01 -17.61 3.56
N ASN A 86 0.91 -17.92 2.65
CA ASN A 86 1.55 -19.22 2.62
C ASN A 86 2.49 -19.45 3.81
N HIS A 87 3.27 -18.44 4.17
CA HIS A 87 4.31 -18.60 5.18
C HIS A 87 3.83 -18.33 6.62
N HIS A 88 2.78 -17.55 6.79
CA HIS A 88 2.29 -17.20 8.12
C HIS A 88 0.92 -17.78 8.45
N HIS A 89 0.17 -18.24 7.45
CA HIS A 89 -1.18 -18.72 7.65
C HIS A 89 -1.44 -20.08 6.97
N GLY A 90 -0.37 -20.79 6.66
CA GLY A 90 -0.49 -22.14 6.11
C GLY A 90 -1.18 -22.24 4.76
N GLY A 91 -1.17 -21.16 3.98
CA GLY A 91 -1.83 -21.12 2.68
C GLY A 91 -3.31 -20.81 2.74
N ALA A 92 -3.83 -20.45 3.91
CA ALA A 92 -5.23 -20.07 4.06
C ALA A 92 -5.56 -18.81 3.25
N ASP A 93 -6.82 -18.67 2.86
CA ASP A 93 -7.28 -17.48 2.17
C ASP A 93 -7.57 -16.39 3.20
N VAL A 94 -6.54 -15.61 3.52
CA VAL A 94 -6.65 -14.52 4.48
C VAL A 94 -7.02 -13.22 3.78
N ARG A 95 -7.72 -12.37 4.50
CA ARG A 95 -8.15 -11.06 4.00
C ARG A 95 -7.15 -9.99 4.36
N PHE A 96 -7.07 -9.00 3.48
CA PHE A 96 -6.20 -7.84 3.67
C PHE A 96 -7.00 -6.58 3.49
N ASN A 97 -6.57 -5.52 4.16
CA ASN A 97 -7.12 -4.19 4.00
C ASN A 97 -6.12 -3.32 3.25
N MET A 98 -6.61 -2.45 2.38
CA MET A 98 -5.77 -1.48 1.69
C MET A 98 -6.19 -0.08 2.06
N LYS A 99 -5.21 0.73 2.45
CA LYS A 99 -5.43 2.12 2.80
C LYS A 99 -4.46 2.99 2.03
N VAL A 100 -4.99 4.00 1.34
CA VAL A 100 -4.15 5.02 0.70
C VAL A 100 -3.69 5.98 1.79
N THR A 101 -2.40 6.08 2.00
CA THR A 101 -1.82 6.85 3.10
C THR A 101 -1.25 8.19 2.65
N GLY A 102 -1.01 8.38 1.37
CA GLY A 102 -0.49 9.64 0.88
C GLY A 102 -0.65 9.81 -0.61
N LEU A 103 -0.62 11.06 -1.06
CA LEU A 103 -0.73 11.45 -2.46
C LEU A 103 0.51 12.26 -2.82
N HIS A 104 1.07 11.98 -3.99
CA HIS A 104 2.35 12.56 -4.38
C HIS A 104 2.34 12.96 -5.84
N ASN A 105 3.07 14.03 -6.17
CA ASN A 105 3.15 14.52 -7.54
C ASN A 105 4.33 13.93 -8.32
N ASP A 106 5.29 13.33 -7.65
CA ASP A 106 6.43 12.74 -8.34
C ASP A 106 6.86 11.41 -7.73
N SER A 107 7.61 10.64 -8.52
CA SER A 107 8.01 9.30 -8.14
C SER A 107 9.03 9.27 -7.01
N LEU A 108 9.91 10.26 -6.96
CA LEU A 108 10.92 10.32 -5.91
C LEU A 108 10.27 10.52 -4.55
N ASP A 109 9.31 11.45 -4.47
CA ASP A 109 8.58 11.70 -3.23
C ASP A 109 7.86 10.44 -2.75
N ARG A 110 7.22 9.71 -3.68
CA ARG A 110 6.56 8.44 -3.32
C ARG A 110 7.54 7.43 -2.78
N GLN A 111 8.66 7.25 -3.46
CA GLN A 111 9.66 6.25 -3.07
C GLN A 111 10.31 6.58 -1.73
N VAL A 112 10.60 7.84 -1.50
CA VAL A 112 11.17 8.28 -0.23
C VAL A 112 10.15 8.06 0.89
N THR A 113 8.89 8.41 0.66
CA THR A 113 7.84 8.22 1.65
C THR A 113 7.65 6.74 1.98
N GLU A 114 7.64 5.88 0.97
CA GLU A 114 7.57 4.43 1.19
C GLU A 114 8.73 3.97 2.07
N GLY A 115 9.95 4.40 1.74
CA GLY A 115 11.13 4.03 2.51
C GLY A 115 11.06 4.51 3.96
N VAL A 116 10.58 5.71 4.18
CA VAL A 116 10.39 6.25 5.53
C VAL A 116 9.35 5.44 6.30
N ASN A 117 8.25 5.09 5.66
CA ASN A 117 7.20 4.28 6.29
C ASN A 117 7.76 2.91 6.70
N ILE A 118 8.55 2.29 5.85
CA ILE A 118 9.17 1.00 6.15
C ILE A 118 10.13 1.15 7.33
N ALA A 119 10.97 2.18 7.30
CA ALA A 119 11.97 2.41 8.34
C ALA A 119 11.36 2.71 9.70
N ASN A 120 10.20 3.36 9.72
CA ASN A 120 9.51 3.75 10.95
C ASN A 120 8.46 2.74 11.40
N PHE A 121 8.39 1.58 10.77
CA PHE A 121 7.39 0.58 11.13
C PHE A 121 7.55 0.17 12.60
N GLY A 122 6.47 0.30 13.35
CA GLY A 122 6.48 -0.01 14.78
C GLY A 122 5.72 -1.29 15.14
N GLY A 123 5.19 -2.01 14.15
CA GLY A 123 4.48 -3.26 14.40
C GLY A 123 5.39 -4.47 14.49
N GLU A 124 4.80 -5.65 14.59
CA GLU A 124 5.56 -6.88 14.79
C GLU A 124 6.04 -7.50 13.48
N VAL A 125 5.21 -7.50 12.44
CA VAL A 125 5.53 -8.18 11.19
C VAL A 125 5.39 -7.21 10.03
N LEU A 126 6.49 -7.02 9.33
CA LEU A 126 6.55 -6.21 8.13
C LEU A 126 6.60 -7.16 6.93
N MET A 127 5.66 -7.04 6.01
CA MET A 127 5.61 -7.91 4.84
C MET A 127 6.56 -7.50 3.71
N ASN A 128 7.09 -6.29 3.75
CA ASN A 128 8.01 -5.82 2.73
C ASN A 128 9.25 -6.70 2.67
N ARG A 129 9.69 -6.99 1.45
CA ARG A 129 10.89 -7.78 1.27
C ARG A 129 12.11 -6.94 1.62
N ARG A 130 13.15 -7.63 2.07
CA ARG A 130 14.38 -6.97 2.47
C ARG A 130 14.95 -6.01 1.43
N GLY A 131 14.84 -6.37 0.16
CA GLY A 131 15.33 -5.54 -0.93
C GLY A 131 14.57 -4.24 -1.12
N GLU A 132 13.41 -4.10 -0.49
CA GLU A 132 12.59 -2.90 -0.59
C GLU A 132 12.90 -1.88 0.51
N LEU A 133 13.63 -2.29 1.53
CA LEU A 133 13.87 -1.46 2.71
C LEU A 133 14.65 -0.20 2.41
N GLY A 134 15.44 -0.20 1.37
CA GLY A 134 16.23 0.97 1.02
C GLY A 134 15.44 2.12 0.43
N GLY A 135 14.20 1.89 0.08
CA GLY A 135 13.35 2.93 -0.48
C GLY A 135 13.64 3.23 -1.93
N VAL A 136 14.41 4.25 -2.19
CA VAL A 136 14.64 4.76 -3.55
C VAL A 136 15.39 3.76 -4.42
N ARG A 137 14.74 3.25 -5.43
CA ARG A 137 15.30 2.17 -6.24
C ARG A 137 16.34 2.59 -7.23
N ILE A 138 16.28 3.80 -7.69
CA ILE A 138 17.25 4.30 -8.65
C ILE A 138 18.64 4.47 -8.03
N GLU A 139 18.66 4.70 -6.74
CA GLU A 139 19.89 4.81 -5.97
C GLU A 139 20.16 3.55 -5.19
N ARG A 140 19.76 2.43 -5.69
CA ARG A 140 19.77 1.20 -4.93
C ARG A 140 21.07 0.94 -4.18
N GLN A 141 22.19 1.21 -4.79
CA GLN A 141 23.48 1.01 -4.15
C GLN A 141 23.74 2.00 -3.05
N GLN A 142 23.36 3.26 -3.27
CA GLN A 142 23.60 4.32 -2.32
C GLN A 142 22.62 4.29 -1.19
N TYR A 143 21.35 4.19 -1.51
CA TYR A 143 20.33 4.28 -0.47
C TYR A 143 20.40 3.11 0.49
N ARG A 144 20.88 1.97 0.05
CA ARG A 144 21.06 0.87 0.97
C ARG A 144 21.97 1.22 2.12
N ARG A 145 22.90 2.11 1.90
CA ARG A 145 23.79 2.51 2.95
C ARG A 145 23.12 3.36 4.01
N TRP A 146 22.26 4.28 3.58
CA TRP A 146 21.60 5.09 4.58
C TRP A 146 20.33 4.44 5.08
N GLY A 147 19.73 3.61 4.30
CA GLY A 147 18.43 3.02 4.63
C GLY A 147 18.51 1.73 5.36
N ALA A 148 19.46 0.92 5.11
CA ALA A 148 19.41 -0.42 5.60
C ALA A 148 20.71 -1.12 5.65
N ASN A 149 21.67 -0.55 5.21
CA ASN A 149 22.76 -1.42 5.14
C ASN A 149 23.50 -1.67 5.99
#